data_662a4af2146a796d91607e486155c648
#
_entry.id   662a4af2146a796d91607e486155c648
#
_cell.length_a   1.000
_cell.length_b   1.000
_cell.length_c   1.000
_cell.angle_alpha   90.00
_cell.angle_beta   90.00
_cell.angle_gamma   90.00
#
_symmetry.space_group_name_H-M   'P 1'
#
loop_
_entity.id
_entity.type
_entity.pdbx_description
1 polymer ?
#
loop_
_entity_poly.entity_id
_entity_poly.type
_entity_poly.pdbx_seq_one_letter_code
_entity_poly.pdbx_strand_id
1 'polypeptide(L)'
;MKLKLGIPKGSLEHATIDLFKKAGFNITTSSRSYFPAIDDPEIECMLIRAQEMARYVEDGVLDAGLTGRDWIEESEAKVETIADLIYAKQSFGKVRWVLAAPEASPYRSVKDLDGKVIATELVATTKRYLEANGVRAKVEFSWGATEVKPPDLADAIVEVTETGSSLRANKLRIIETVLESNTQLIANVDSWRDEWKRRKLEDIK
;
A
#
# COMPACT_ATOMS: atom_id res chain seq x y z
N MET A 1 16.38 -25.17 3.97
CA MET A 1 16.25 -23.78 3.50
C MET A 1 14.79 -23.44 3.43
N LYS A 2 14.40 -22.26 3.86
CA LYS A 2 13.00 -21.80 3.81
C LYS A 2 12.90 -20.45 3.12
N LEU A 3 11.84 -20.27 2.35
CA LEU A 3 11.48 -18.98 1.78
C LEU A 3 10.60 -18.23 2.78
N LYS A 4 11.01 -17.04 3.19
CA LYS A 4 10.24 -16.19 4.10
C LYS A 4 9.32 -15.28 3.31
N LEU A 5 8.03 -15.46 3.47
CA LEU A 5 6.99 -14.77 2.71
C LEU A 5 6.14 -13.89 3.61
N GLY A 6 6.07 -12.61 3.32
CA GLY A 6 5.19 -11.67 4.00
C GLY A 6 3.78 -11.69 3.43
N ILE A 7 2.80 -11.87 4.31
CA ILE A 7 1.37 -11.80 3.97
C ILE A 7 0.83 -10.50 4.56
N PRO A 8 0.15 -9.65 3.77
CA PRO A 8 -0.33 -8.37 4.28
C PRO A 8 -1.43 -8.56 5.30
N LYS A 9 -1.20 -8.05 6.50
CA LYS A 9 -2.19 -8.05 7.57
C LYS A 9 -3.19 -6.92 7.36
N GLY A 10 -4.46 -7.21 7.53
CA GLY A 10 -5.53 -6.22 7.43
C GLY A 10 -6.44 -6.47 6.24
N SER A 11 -6.82 -5.42 5.54
CA SER A 11 -7.83 -5.49 4.47
C SER A 11 -7.47 -6.44 3.32
N LEU A 12 -6.19 -6.66 3.05
CA LEU A 12 -5.72 -7.53 1.97
C LEU A 12 -5.44 -8.97 2.42
N GLU A 13 -5.52 -9.27 3.71
CA GLU A 13 -5.17 -10.57 4.26
C GLU A 13 -6.02 -11.70 3.66
N HIS A 14 -7.33 -11.55 3.72
CA HIS A 14 -8.25 -12.55 3.23
C HIS A 14 -8.13 -12.77 1.73
N ALA A 15 -8.04 -11.68 0.98
CA ALA A 15 -7.87 -11.73 -0.46
C ALA A 15 -6.56 -12.40 -0.88
N THR A 16 -5.50 -12.19 -0.11
CA THR A 16 -4.20 -12.83 -0.34
C THR A 16 -4.29 -14.34 -0.14
N ILE A 17 -4.92 -14.76 0.96
CA ILE A 17 -5.13 -16.18 1.26
C ILE A 17 -5.92 -16.86 0.14
N ASP A 18 -6.97 -16.24 -0.35
CA ASP A 18 -7.79 -16.75 -1.45
C ASP A 18 -6.98 -16.84 -2.75
N LEU A 19 -6.14 -15.86 -3.02
CA LEU A 19 -5.27 -15.85 -4.19
C LEU A 19 -4.28 -17.03 -4.17
N PHE A 20 -3.63 -17.26 -3.02
CA PHE A 20 -2.72 -18.38 -2.83
C PHE A 20 -3.45 -19.73 -2.97
N LYS A 21 -4.67 -19.82 -2.49
CA LYS A 21 -5.50 -21.02 -2.63
C LYS A 21 -5.72 -21.35 -4.12
N LYS A 22 -5.99 -20.34 -4.93
CA LYS A 22 -6.13 -20.52 -6.38
C LYS A 22 -4.83 -20.96 -7.05
N ALA A 23 -3.70 -20.60 -6.49
CA ALA A 23 -2.38 -21.01 -6.96
C ALA A 23 -1.95 -22.39 -6.43
N GLY A 24 -2.78 -23.03 -5.63
CA GLY A 24 -2.49 -24.36 -5.06
C GLY A 24 -1.85 -24.35 -3.69
N PHE A 25 -1.81 -23.20 -3.00
CA PHE A 25 -1.24 -23.09 -1.67
C PHE A 25 -2.32 -22.76 -0.64
N ASN A 26 -2.44 -23.57 0.40
CA ASN A 26 -3.41 -23.37 1.47
C ASN A 26 -2.76 -22.69 2.67
N ILE A 27 -3.14 -21.44 2.92
CA ILE A 27 -2.67 -20.67 4.07
C ILE A 27 -3.76 -20.64 5.12
N THR A 28 -3.40 -21.03 6.36
CA THR A 28 -4.31 -21.05 7.49
C THR A 28 -3.84 -20.06 8.54
N THR A 29 -4.71 -19.12 8.91
CA THR A 29 -4.42 -18.12 9.94
C THR A 29 -5.06 -18.49 11.27
N SER A 30 -4.48 -17.97 12.36
CA SER A 30 -5.01 -18.06 13.72
C SER A 30 -5.12 -16.65 14.28
N SER A 31 -6.15 -16.40 15.08
CA SER A 31 -6.39 -15.08 15.69
C SER A 31 -5.27 -14.62 16.64
N ARG A 32 -4.42 -15.54 17.08
CA ARG A 32 -3.36 -15.27 18.06
C ARG A 32 -1.95 -15.35 17.49
N SER A 33 -1.78 -15.70 16.22
CA SER A 33 -0.46 -15.90 15.63
C SER A 33 -0.23 -14.94 14.46
N TYR A 34 0.98 -14.41 14.37
CA TYR A 34 1.46 -13.67 13.20
C TYR A 34 2.20 -14.56 12.21
N PHE A 35 2.20 -15.87 12.43
CA PHE A 35 2.86 -16.86 11.59
C PHE A 35 1.83 -17.84 11.03
N PRO A 36 1.16 -17.48 9.92
CA PRO A 36 0.22 -18.40 9.29
C PRO A 36 0.88 -19.70 8.86
N ALA A 37 0.14 -20.79 8.96
CA ALA A 37 0.58 -22.07 8.43
C ALA A 37 0.32 -22.12 6.92
N ILE A 38 1.23 -22.75 6.20
CA ILE A 38 1.09 -23.02 4.77
C ILE A 38 1.40 -24.49 4.51
N ASP A 39 0.74 -25.09 3.53
CA ASP A 39 0.92 -26.51 3.21
C ASP A 39 2.20 -26.83 2.41
N ASP A 40 3.09 -25.87 2.26
CA ASP A 40 4.42 -26.08 1.72
C ASP A 40 5.46 -25.93 2.85
N PRO A 41 6.19 -27.00 3.20
CA PRO A 41 7.15 -26.95 4.32
C PRO A 41 8.39 -26.09 4.03
N GLU A 42 8.60 -25.68 2.80
CA GLU A 42 9.72 -24.83 2.40
C GLU A 42 9.40 -23.34 2.44
N ILE A 43 8.15 -22.99 2.79
CA ILE A 43 7.70 -21.60 2.94
C ILE A 43 7.35 -21.30 4.39
N GLU A 44 7.85 -20.18 4.87
CA GLU A 44 7.50 -19.64 6.18
C GLU A 44 6.78 -18.31 6.00
N CYS A 45 5.54 -18.24 6.43
CA CYS A 45 4.70 -17.04 6.30
C CYS A 45 4.76 -16.18 7.56
N MET A 46 4.68 -14.87 7.35
CA MET A 46 4.59 -13.89 8.43
C MET A 46 3.57 -12.82 8.06
N LEU A 47 2.68 -12.50 9.00
CA LEU A 47 1.73 -11.39 8.81
C LEU A 47 2.41 -10.08 9.11
N ILE A 48 2.43 -9.19 8.14
CA ILE A 48 3.03 -7.85 8.24
C ILE A 48 2.09 -6.85 7.58
N ARG A 49 1.96 -5.68 8.17
CA ARG A 49 1.17 -4.62 7.56
C ARG A 49 1.74 -4.23 6.21
N ALA A 50 0.87 -3.99 5.24
CA ALA A 50 1.28 -3.59 3.89
C ALA A 50 2.18 -2.34 3.90
N GLN A 51 1.94 -1.42 4.83
CA GLN A 51 2.72 -0.19 5.00
C GLN A 51 4.20 -0.45 5.33
N GLU A 52 4.50 -1.57 5.97
CA GLU A 52 5.86 -1.92 6.41
C GLU A 52 6.52 -2.99 5.54
N MET A 53 5.75 -3.64 4.68
CA MET A 53 6.20 -4.81 3.91
C MET A 53 7.45 -4.54 3.09
N ALA A 54 7.44 -3.46 2.32
CA ALA A 54 8.54 -3.15 1.40
C ALA A 54 9.88 -2.99 2.11
N ARG A 55 9.88 -2.40 3.30
CA ARG A 55 11.08 -2.22 4.11
C ARG A 55 11.68 -3.57 4.54
N TYR A 56 10.86 -4.48 5.02
CA TYR A 56 11.33 -5.80 5.47
C TYR A 56 11.80 -6.68 4.32
N VAL A 57 11.21 -6.52 3.14
CA VAL A 57 11.68 -7.20 1.93
C VAL A 57 13.01 -6.59 1.47
N GLU A 58 13.12 -5.28 1.45
CA GLU A 58 14.40 -4.62 1.10
C GLU A 58 15.53 -5.04 2.01
N ASP A 59 15.28 -5.09 3.32
CA ASP A 59 16.28 -5.43 4.33
C ASP A 59 16.63 -6.93 4.38
N GLY A 60 15.90 -7.78 3.65
CA GLY A 60 16.14 -9.22 3.61
C GLY A 60 15.60 -9.98 4.82
N VAL A 61 14.83 -9.34 5.70
CA VAL A 61 14.08 -10.02 6.77
C VAL A 61 13.06 -10.96 6.16
N LEU A 62 12.45 -10.53 5.06
CA LEU A 62 11.59 -11.34 4.22
C LEU A 62 12.26 -11.52 2.85
N ASP A 63 12.08 -12.69 2.26
CA ASP A 63 12.53 -12.94 0.89
C ASP A 63 11.57 -12.31 -0.13
N ALA A 64 10.29 -12.30 0.20
CA ALA A 64 9.25 -11.74 -0.66
C ALA A 64 8.02 -11.35 0.17
N GLY A 65 7.13 -10.59 -0.45
CA GLY A 65 5.88 -10.20 0.18
C GLY A 65 4.93 -9.53 -0.81
N LEU A 66 3.69 -9.35 -0.36
CA LEU A 66 2.68 -8.62 -1.12
C LEU A 66 2.42 -7.28 -0.46
N THR A 67 2.44 -6.23 -1.26
CA THR A 67 2.12 -4.88 -0.80
C THR A 67 1.68 -4.02 -1.96
N GLY A 68 1.14 -2.84 -1.68
CA GLY A 68 0.76 -1.89 -2.70
C GLY A 68 1.96 -1.14 -3.26
N ARG A 69 1.87 -0.77 -4.52
CA ARG A 69 2.83 0.12 -5.18
C ARG A 69 2.99 1.44 -4.42
N ASP A 70 1.90 1.94 -3.82
CA ASP A 70 1.89 3.13 -2.98
C ASP A 70 2.90 3.06 -1.84
N TRP A 71 2.97 1.93 -1.15
CA TRP A 71 3.90 1.75 -0.04
C TRP A 71 5.34 1.53 -0.50
N ILE A 72 5.53 0.92 -1.66
CA ILE A 72 6.86 0.79 -2.27
C ILE A 72 7.40 2.20 -2.61
N GLU A 73 6.59 3.02 -3.24
CA GLU A 73 6.98 4.40 -3.59
C GLU A 73 7.15 5.29 -2.36
N GLU A 74 6.29 5.15 -1.36
CA GLU A 74 6.39 5.91 -0.12
C GLU A 74 7.72 5.66 0.60
N SER A 75 8.14 4.41 0.67
CA SER A 75 9.40 4.02 1.34
C SER A 75 10.63 4.13 0.45
N GLU A 76 10.44 4.33 -0.87
CA GLU A 76 11.51 4.30 -1.86
C GLU A 76 12.35 3.02 -1.78
N ALA A 77 11.69 1.91 -1.45
CA ALA A 77 12.36 0.64 -1.25
C ALA A 77 12.93 0.07 -2.55
N LYS A 78 14.14 -0.46 -2.45
CA LYS A 78 14.81 -1.15 -3.56
C LYS A 78 14.47 -2.63 -3.51
N VAL A 79 13.47 -3.01 -4.27
CA VAL A 79 12.96 -4.38 -4.35
C VAL A 79 12.68 -4.73 -5.81
N GLU A 80 12.61 -6.03 -6.09
CA GLU A 80 12.21 -6.53 -7.39
C GLU A 80 10.71 -6.75 -7.42
N THR A 81 10.01 -6.17 -8.38
CA THR A 81 8.59 -6.46 -8.62
C THR A 81 8.49 -7.69 -9.50
N ILE A 82 7.99 -8.79 -8.93
CA ILE A 82 7.89 -10.09 -9.62
C ILE A 82 6.58 -10.19 -10.38
N ALA A 83 5.49 -9.73 -9.78
CA ALA A 83 4.17 -9.81 -10.37
C ALA A 83 3.33 -8.62 -9.97
N ASP A 84 2.47 -8.22 -10.89
CA ASP A 84 1.50 -7.18 -10.72
C ASP A 84 0.12 -7.84 -10.63
N LEU A 85 -0.59 -7.61 -9.52
CA LEU A 85 -1.83 -8.32 -9.22
C LEU A 85 -3.10 -7.57 -9.67
N ILE A 86 -2.98 -6.77 -10.72
CA ILE A 86 -4.10 -6.00 -11.29
C ILE A 86 -5.30 -6.88 -11.66
N TYR A 87 -5.05 -8.14 -11.97
CA TYR A 87 -6.04 -9.05 -12.54
C TYR A 87 -6.89 -9.81 -11.52
N ALA A 88 -6.60 -9.68 -10.25
CA ALA A 88 -7.40 -10.29 -9.20
C ALA A 88 -8.60 -9.40 -8.91
N LYS A 89 -9.60 -9.53 -9.71
CA LYS A 89 -10.67 -8.59 -10.03
C LYS A 89 -11.47 -7.91 -8.92
N GLN A 90 -11.53 -8.35 -7.71
CA GLN A 90 -12.43 -7.72 -6.71
C GLN A 90 -11.71 -7.18 -5.49
N SER A 91 -10.53 -7.69 -5.19
CA SER A 91 -9.82 -7.41 -3.95
C SER A 91 -8.46 -6.76 -4.17
N PHE A 92 -7.90 -6.83 -5.40
CA PHE A 92 -6.60 -6.28 -5.78
C PHE A 92 -6.71 -5.29 -6.94
N GLY A 93 -7.90 -4.74 -7.17
CA GLY A 93 -8.12 -3.73 -8.20
C GLY A 93 -7.26 -2.49 -7.96
N LYS A 94 -7.15 -1.68 -8.98
CA LYS A 94 -6.45 -0.40 -8.85
C LYS A 94 -7.18 0.49 -7.86
N VAL A 95 -6.40 1.11 -6.98
CA VAL A 95 -6.85 2.19 -6.12
C VAL A 95 -6.09 3.44 -6.50
N ARG A 96 -6.58 4.58 -6.06
CA ARG A 96 -5.87 5.85 -6.28
C ARG A 96 -5.83 6.64 -4.99
N TRP A 97 -4.73 7.33 -4.81
CA TRP A 97 -4.59 8.33 -3.76
C TRP A 97 -4.91 9.68 -4.37
N VAL A 98 -5.82 10.39 -3.73
CA VAL A 98 -6.33 11.64 -4.26
C VAL A 98 -6.13 12.78 -3.26
N LEU A 99 -5.88 13.96 -3.80
CA LEU A 99 -5.94 15.19 -3.04
C LEU A 99 -7.41 15.60 -2.96
N ALA A 100 -7.92 15.78 -1.75
CA ALA A 100 -9.31 16.15 -1.51
C ALA A 100 -9.41 17.25 -0.46
N ALA A 101 -10.44 18.08 -0.58
CA ALA A 101 -10.72 19.18 0.33
C ALA A 101 -12.22 19.30 0.55
N PRO A 102 -12.67 19.99 1.64
CA PRO A 102 -14.09 20.19 1.85
C PRO A 102 -14.77 20.84 0.65
N GLU A 103 -15.97 20.36 0.31
CA GLU A 103 -16.77 20.92 -0.78
C GLU A 103 -17.02 22.43 -0.57
N ALA A 104 -17.19 22.83 0.68
CA ALA A 104 -17.41 24.23 1.04
C ALA A 104 -16.14 25.10 1.00
N SER A 105 -14.96 24.49 0.81
CA SER A 105 -13.71 25.24 0.76
C SER A 105 -13.50 25.89 -0.61
N PRO A 106 -12.64 26.93 -0.69
CA PRO A 106 -12.31 27.56 -1.96
C PRO A 106 -11.28 26.80 -2.78
N TYR A 107 -10.76 25.67 -2.27
CA TYR A 107 -9.67 24.95 -2.91
C TYR A 107 -10.15 24.16 -4.12
N ARG A 108 -9.60 24.47 -5.30
CA ARG A 108 -9.96 23.87 -6.59
C ARG A 108 -8.79 23.21 -7.29
N SER A 109 -7.56 23.57 -6.94
CA SER A 109 -6.34 23.01 -7.49
C SER A 109 -5.30 22.84 -6.39
N VAL A 110 -4.25 22.06 -6.67
CA VAL A 110 -3.15 21.88 -5.72
C VAL A 110 -2.49 23.20 -5.37
N LYS A 111 -2.44 24.15 -6.28
CA LYS A 111 -1.82 25.47 -6.04
C LYS A 111 -2.54 26.30 -5.01
N ASP A 112 -3.83 26.07 -4.80
CA ASP A 112 -4.62 26.75 -3.78
C ASP A 112 -4.20 26.34 -2.37
N LEU A 113 -3.46 25.26 -2.23
CA LEU A 113 -3.03 24.73 -0.93
C LEU A 113 -1.66 25.23 -0.48
N ASP A 114 -1.08 26.19 -1.19
CA ASP A 114 0.18 26.80 -0.77
C ASP A 114 0.02 27.43 0.62
N GLY A 115 0.92 27.10 1.54
CA GLY A 115 0.87 27.55 2.92
C GLY A 115 -0.17 26.86 3.80
N LYS A 116 -0.86 25.85 3.29
CA LYS A 116 -1.92 25.13 4.01
C LYS A 116 -1.40 23.83 4.62
N VAL A 117 -2.29 23.14 5.37
CA VAL A 117 -1.98 21.89 6.04
C VAL A 117 -2.69 20.74 5.35
N ILE A 118 -1.92 19.70 4.99
CA ILE A 118 -2.43 18.49 4.36
C ILE A 118 -2.12 17.30 5.27
N ALA A 119 -3.15 16.53 5.65
CA ALA A 119 -3.01 15.32 6.45
C ALA A 119 -3.04 14.09 5.54
N THR A 120 -2.14 13.14 5.78
CA THR A 120 -2.04 11.93 4.97
C THR A 120 -1.19 10.85 5.65
N GLU A 121 -1.41 9.60 5.29
CA GLU A 121 -0.48 8.52 5.62
C GLU A 121 0.72 8.50 4.65
N LEU A 122 0.55 8.99 3.42
CA LEU A 122 1.62 9.02 2.40
C LEU A 122 2.39 10.33 2.45
N VAL A 123 3.13 10.55 3.53
CA VAL A 123 3.81 11.82 3.76
C VAL A 123 4.88 12.11 2.70
N ALA A 124 5.78 11.17 2.45
CA ALA A 124 6.89 11.39 1.51
C ALA A 124 6.39 11.54 0.07
N THR A 125 5.45 10.70 -0.35
CA THR A 125 4.83 10.77 -1.68
C THR A 125 4.11 12.10 -1.87
N THR A 126 3.36 12.54 -0.87
CA THR A 126 2.65 13.82 -0.92
C THR A 126 3.62 15.00 -1.00
N LYS A 127 4.71 14.97 -0.25
CA LYS A 127 5.74 16.01 -0.31
C LYS A 127 6.36 16.10 -1.70
N ARG A 128 6.68 14.97 -2.32
CA ARG A 128 7.22 14.93 -3.69
C ARG A 128 6.23 15.49 -4.71
N TYR A 129 4.96 15.13 -4.55
CA TYR A 129 3.89 15.65 -5.40
C TYR A 129 3.75 17.16 -5.30
N LEU A 130 3.76 17.71 -4.09
CA LEU A 130 3.68 19.15 -3.87
C LEU A 130 4.90 19.88 -4.44
N GLU A 131 6.09 19.33 -4.23
CA GLU A 131 7.32 19.88 -4.77
C GLU A 131 7.29 19.92 -6.30
N ALA A 132 6.82 18.86 -6.95
CA ALA A 132 6.68 18.80 -8.40
C ALA A 132 5.69 19.83 -8.94
N ASN A 133 4.75 20.28 -8.13
CA ASN A 133 3.75 21.31 -8.48
C ASN A 133 4.13 22.71 -8.00
N GLY A 134 5.29 22.86 -7.37
CA GLY A 134 5.75 24.16 -6.87
C GLY A 134 4.95 24.67 -5.67
N VAL A 135 4.33 23.80 -4.90
CA VAL A 135 3.48 24.14 -3.76
C VAL A 135 4.22 23.84 -2.45
N ARG A 136 4.14 24.81 -1.54
CA ARG A 136 4.67 24.68 -0.18
C ARG A 136 3.53 24.53 0.81
N ALA A 137 3.26 23.31 1.24
CA ALA A 137 2.24 23.03 2.25
C ALA A 137 2.90 22.23 3.38
N LYS A 138 2.30 22.34 4.57
CA LYS A 138 2.71 21.50 5.69
C LYS A 138 2.02 20.14 5.55
N VAL A 139 2.81 19.08 5.44
CA VAL A 139 2.29 17.72 5.37
C VAL A 139 2.42 17.07 6.73
N GLU A 140 1.30 16.65 7.30
CA GLU A 140 1.25 15.99 8.60
C GLU A 140 0.86 14.54 8.45
N PHE A 141 1.55 13.66 9.19
CA PHE A 141 1.18 12.24 9.23
C PHE A 141 -0.18 12.08 9.92
N SER A 142 -1.05 11.31 9.29
CA SER A 142 -2.36 10.97 9.82
C SER A 142 -2.41 9.52 10.27
N TRP A 143 -2.76 9.29 11.53
CA TRP A 143 -2.83 7.96 12.14
C TRP A 143 -4.12 7.21 11.83
N GLY A 144 -5.00 7.79 11.06
CA GLY A 144 -6.30 7.25 10.70
C GLY A 144 -7.39 8.32 10.80
N ALA A 145 -8.61 7.96 10.44
CA ALA A 145 -9.74 8.87 10.40
C ALA A 145 -9.43 10.17 9.63
N THR A 146 -8.63 10.06 8.59
CA THR A 146 -8.13 11.20 7.84
C THR A 146 -9.24 12.02 7.21
N GLU A 147 -10.31 11.39 6.76
CA GLU A 147 -11.43 12.02 6.07
C GLU A 147 -12.24 12.98 6.95
N VAL A 148 -12.14 12.87 8.27
CA VAL A 148 -12.86 13.75 9.20
C VAL A 148 -12.02 14.90 9.71
N LYS A 149 -10.75 14.99 9.33
CA LYS A 149 -9.85 16.04 9.80
C LYS A 149 -10.13 17.43 9.20
N PRO A 150 -10.42 17.56 7.89
CA PRO A 150 -10.83 18.86 7.38
C PRO A 150 -12.22 19.26 7.88
N PRO A 151 -12.49 20.56 8.11
CA PRO A 151 -11.57 21.68 7.98
C PRO A 151 -10.79 22.00 9.27
N ASP A 152 -11.14 21.37 10.39
CA ASP A 152 -10.67 21.82 11.70
C ASP A 152 -9.20 21.47 11.98
N LEU A 153 -8.79 20.26 11.62
CA LEU A 153 -7.44 19.74 11.90
C LEU A 153 -6.49 19.84 10.72
N ALA A 154 -7.04 19.97 9.52
CA ALA A 154 -6.27 20.11 8.29
C ALA A 154 -7.11 20.85 7.25
N ASP A 155 -6.47 21.46 6.27
CA ASP A 155 -7.17 22.14 5.18
C ASP A 155 -7.58 21.17 4.08
N ALA A 156 -6.77 20.14 3.86
CA ALA A 156 -6.99 19.11 2.85
C ALA A 156 -6.35 17.80 3.29
N ILE A 157 -6.63 16.76 2.53
CA ILE A 157 -6.07 15.42 2.75
C ILE A 157 -5.58 14.81 1.46
N VAL A 158 -4.67 13.84 1.58
CA VAL A 158 -4.38 12.87 0.53
C VAL A 158 -4.78 11.51 1.08
N GLU A 159 -5.74 10.86 0.43
CA GLU A 159 -6.34 9.63 0.92
C GLU A 159 -6.59 8.65 -0.22
N VAL A 160 -6.57 7.36 0.11
CA VAL A 160 -6.85 6.29 -0.84
C VAL A 160 -8.35 6.18 -1.09
N THR A 161 -8.72 5.94 -2.33
CA THR A 161 -10.12 5.72 -2.70
C THR A 161 -10.24 4.77 -3.89
N GLU A 162 -11.35 4.07 -3.95
CA GLU A 162 -11.74 3.30 -5.14
C GLU A 162 -12.82 4.03 -5.93
N THR A 163 -13.92 4.37 -5.27
CA THR A 163 -15.11 4.98 -5.89
C THR A 163 -15.34 6.43 -5.49
N GLY A 164 -14.64 6.91 -4.47
CA GLY A 164 -14.85 8.24 -3.91
C GLY A 164 -16.06 8.35 -2.97
N SER A 165 -16.77 7.24 -2.70
CA SER A 165 -18.00 7.28 -1.91
C SER A 165 -17.79 7.73 -0.46
N SER A 166 -16.71 7.27 0.18
CA SER A 166 -16.38 7.67 1.55
C SER A 166 -16.02 9.16 1.64
N LEU A 167 -15.30 9.66 0.64
CA LEU A 167 -14.98 11.08 0.54
C LEU A 167 -16.24 11.93 0.40
N ARG A 168 -17.15 11.53 -0.50
CA ARG A 168 -18.42 12.24 -0.69
C ARG A 168 -19.29 12.21 0.57
N ALA A 169 -19.31 11.07 1.27
CA ALA A 169 -20.05 10.93 2.54
C ALA A 169 -19.54 11.91 3.60
N ASN A 170 -18.27 12.28 3.56
CA ASN A 170 -17.65 13.26 4.44
C ASN A 170 -17.61 14.67 3.84
N LYS A 171 -18.35 14.91 2.77
CA LYS A 171 -18.45 16.20 2.08
C LYS A 171 -17.11 16.73 1.60
N LEU A 172 -16.28 15.83 1.09
CA LEU A 172 -14.98 16.15 0.50
C LEU A 172 -15.08 16.05 -1.02
N ARG A 173 -14.41 16.98 -1.68
CA ARG A 173 -14.29 17.00 -3.15
C ARG A 173 -12.91 16.56 -3.54
N ILE A 174 -12.82 15.65 -4.50
CA ILE A 174 -11.55 15.25 -5.09
C ILE A 174 -11.05 16.40 -5.98
N ILE A 175 -9.83 16.84 -5.72
CA ILE A 175 -9.17 17.88 -6.53
C ILE A 175 -8.43 17.23 -7.68
N GLU A 176 -7.53 16.28 -7.39
CA GLU A 176 -6.84 15.51 -8.42
C GLU A 176 -6.25 14.21 -7.85
N THR A 177 -5.86 13.32 -8.75
CA THR A 177 -5.18 12.07 -8.40
C THR A 177 -3.68 12.34 -8.22
N VAL A 178 -3.16 11.90 -7.09
CA VAL A 178 -1.74 11.99 -6.75
C VAL A 178 -0.98 10.76 -7.23
N LEU A 179 -1.55 9.58 -7.03
CA LEU A 179 -0.91 8.30 -7.34
C LEU A 179 -1.95 7.23 -7.60
N GLU A 180 -1.76 6.46 -8.65
CA GLU A 180 -2.49 5.21 -8.83
C GLU A 180 -1.66 4.05 -8.27
N SER A 181 -2.32 3.10 -7.62
CA SER A 181 -1.67 1.97 -6.97
C SER A 181 -2.43 0.68 -7.19
N ASN A 182 -1.70 -0.42 -7.08
CA ASN A 182 -2.25 -1.77 -7.08
C ASN A 182 -1.31 -2.67 -6.28
N THR A 183 -1.80 -3.83 -5.89
CA THR A 183 -1.00 -4.78 -5.14
C THR A 183 0.01 -5.49 -6.03
N GLN A 184 1.22 -5.66 -5.52
CA GLN A 184 2.34 -6.30 -6.22
C GLN A 184 2.98 -7.37 -5.35
N LEU A 185 3.49 -8.41 -5.98
CA LEU A 185 4.40 -9.37 -5.35
C LEU A 185 5.82 -8.86 -5.56
N ILE A 186 6.52 -8.60 -4.48
CA ILE A 186 7.88 -8.08 -4.49
C ILE A 186 8.85 -9.06 -3.85
N ALA A 187 10.11 -8.98 -4.24
CA ALA A 187 11.17 -9.81 -3.68
C ALA A 187 12.39 -8.97 -3.29
N ASN A 188 13.10 -9.45 -2.28
CA ASN A 188 14.42 -8.94 -1.96
C ASN A 188 15.36 -9.18 -3.15
N VAL A 189 16.18 -8.19 -3.48
CA VAL A 189 17.07 -8.23 -4.64
C VAL A 189 18.00 -9.45 -4.61
N ASP A 190 18.63 -9.72 -3.47
CA ASP A 190 19.55 -10.85 -3.32
C ASP A 190 18.80 -12.20 -3.33
N SER A 191 17.62 -12.25 -2.73
CA SER A 191 16.76 -13.44 -2.76
C SER A 191 16.33 -13.79 -4.19
N TRP A 192 16.04 -12.79 -5.01
CA TRP A 192 15.68 -12.98 -6.40
C TRP A 192 16.85 -13.50 -7.25
N ARG A 193 18.08 -13.20 -6.84
CA ARG A 193 19.30 -13.71 -7.49
C ARG A 193 19.65 -15.13 -7.05
N ASP A 194 19.19 -15.58 -5.90
CA ASP A 194 19.36 -16.94 -5.43
C ASP A 194 18.50 -17.90 -6.26
N GLU A 195 19.11 -18.89 -6.88
CA GLU A 195 18.44 -19.77 -7.83
C GLU A 195 17.28 -20.56 -7.19
N TRP A 196 17.48 -21.10 -5.98
CA TRP A 196 16.44 -21.86 -5.29
C TRP A 196 15.27 -20.98 -4.90
N LYS A 197 15.53 -19.82 -4.31
CA LYS A 197 14.48 -18.86 -3.91
C LYS A 197 13.72 -18.34 -5.11
N ARG A 198 14.43 -18.04 -6.18
CA ARG A 198 13.83 -17.57 -7.43
C ARG A 198 12.85 -18.59 -8.00
N ARG A 199 13.27 -19.86 -8.08
CA ARG A 199 12.40 -20.93 -8.56
C ARG A 199 11.15 -21.06 -7.69
N LYS A 200 11.33 -20.99 -6.39
CA LYS A 200 10.23 -21.07 -5.44
C LYS A 200 9.23 -19.93 -5.64
N LEU A 201 9.74 -18.71 -5.86
CA LEU A 201 8.92 -17.53 -6.13
C LEU A 201 8.23 -17.61 -7.50
N GLU A 202 8.86 -18.17 -8.49
CA GLU A 202 8.24 -18.40 -9.80
C GLU A 202 7.06 -19.38 -9.72
N ASP A 203 7.12 -20.36 -8.84
CA ASP A 203 6.00 -21.28 -8.59
C ASP A 203 4.80 -20.59 -7.94
N ILE A 204 5.04 -19.54 -7.18
CA ILE A 204 4.01 -18.74 -6.52
C ILE A 204 3.38 -17.70 -7.44
N LYS A 205 4.14 -17.22 -8.41
CA LYS A 205 3.79 -16.12 -9.32
C LYS A 205 2.48 -16.31 -10.10
#